data_f8e8f222f7f28b026d5090ca73ee52ec
#
_entry.id   f8e8f222f7f28b026d5090ca73ee52ec
#
_cell.length_a   1.000
_cell.length_b   1.000
_cell.length_c   1.000
_cell.angle_alpha   90.00
_cell.angle_beta   90.00
_cell.angle_gamma   90.00
#
_symmetry.space_group_name_H-M   'P 1'
#
loop_
_entity.id
_entity.type
_entity.pdbx_description
1 polymer ?
#
loop_
_entity_poly.entity_id
_entity_poly.type
_entity_poly.pdbx_seq_one_letter_code
_entity_poly.pdbx_strand_id
1 'polypeptide(L)'
;MDLLAAPATPPARGFYDECMKADGIQFSLGFMKPSTVWPFGSASSFGSPGSGGSLGFADPTAGVGYAYVTSQMGTQLTGDPRDVALRNALYSAIPGLPGAVERRVA
;
A
#
# COMPACT_ATOMS: atom_id res chain seq x y z
N MET A 1 -8.29 10.46 -13.15
CA MET A 1 -7.62 10.37 -11.85
C MET A 1 -8.60 10.09 -10.71
N ASP A 2 -9.79 10.72 -10.71
CA ASP A 2 -10.73 10.58 -9.59
C ASP A 2 -11.16 9.14 -9.30
N LEU A 3 -11.38 8.35 -10.36
CA LEU A 3 -11.76 6.95 -10.18
C LEU A 3 -10.63 6.10 -9.59
N LEU A 4 -9.38 6.40 -9.93
CA LEU A 4 -8.23 5.71 -9.34
C LEU A 4 -8.03 6.09 -7.88
N ALA A 5 -8.20 7.37 -7.56
CA ALA A 5 -8.02 7.88 -6.21
C ALA A 5 -9.20 7.52 -5.28
N ALA A 6 -10.36 7.20 -5.82
CA ALA A 6 -11.51 6.85 -5.00
C ALA A 6 -11.20 5.66 -4.10
N PRO A 7 -11.65 5.68 -2.83
CA PRO A 7 -11.53 4.52 -1.96
C PRO A 7 -12.16 3.28 -2.60
N ALA A 8 -11.58 2.12 -2.34
CA ALA A 8 -12.12 0.88 -2.87
C ALA A 8 -13.52 0.62 -2.30
N THR A 9 -14.44 0.23 -3.17
CA THR A 9 -15.75 -0.26 -2.76
C THR A 9 -15.71 -1.78 -2.88
N PRO A 10 -15.46 -2.49 -1.79
CA PRO A 10 -15.34 -3.94 -1.87
C PRO A 10 -16.68 -4.57 -2.22
N PRO A 11 -16.67 -5.68 -2.97
CA PRO A 11 -17.83 -6.55 -3.02
C PRO A 11 -18.15 -7.07 -1.61
N ALA A 12 -19.36 -7.55 -1.40
CA ALA A 12 -19.84 -7.97 -0.07
C ALA A 12 -18.92 -8.98 0.64
N ARG A 13 -18.11 -9.72 -0.11
CA ARG A 13 -17.19 -10.72 0.42
C ARG A 13 -15.72 -10.36 0.26
N GLY A 14 -15.38 -9.29 -0.44
CA GLY A 14 -14.02 -9.06 -0.87
C GLY A 14 -13.58 -10.06 -1.95
N PHE A 15 -12.36 -9.94 -2.36
CA PHE A 15 -11.73 -10.83 -3.34
C PHE A 15 -10.76 -11.77 -2.62
N TYR A 16 -10.91 -13.07 -2.84
CA TYR A 16 -9.98 -14.07 -2.31
C TYR A 16 -9.01 -14.51 -3.40
N ASP A 17 -7.73 -14.44 -3.11
CA ASP A 17 -6.68 -14.90 -3.99
C ASP A 17 -6.19 -16.27 -3.51
N GLU A 18 -6.40 -17.27 -4.34
CA GLU A 18 -6.02 -18.67 -4.02
C GLU A 18 -4.50 -18.85 -3.89
N CYS A 19 -3.73 -18.16 -4.71
CA CYS A 19 -2.27 -18.29 -4.68
C CYS A 19 -1.68 -17.67 -3.42
N MET A 20 -2.21 -16.54 -3.01
CA MET A 20 -1.73 -15.81 -1.85
C MET A 20 -2.46 -16.18 -0.58
N LYS A 21 -3.55 -16.92 -0.71
CA LYS A 21 -4.43 -17.32 0.40
C LYS A 21 -4.84 -16.11 1.25
N ALA A 22 -5.14 -15.02 0.54
CA ALA A 22 -5.50 -13.75 1.15
C ALA A 22 -6.92 -13.36 0.75
N ASP A 23 -7.70 -12.94 1.73
CA ASP A 23 -9.05 -12.43 1.53
C ASP A 23 -9.05 -10.90 1.69
N GLY A 24 -10.02 -10.25 1.07
CA GLY A 24 -10.18 -8.80 1.22
C GLY A 24 -9.27 -7.95 0.34
N ILE A 25 -8.66 -8.53 -0.68
CA ILE A 25 -7.86 -7.78 -1.65
C ILE A 25 -8.78 -6.85 -2.46
N GLN A 26 -8.35 -5.61 -2.63
CA GLN A 26 -9.13 -4.56 -3.28
C GLN A 26 -8.45 -4.10 -4.57
N PHE A 27 -9.25 -3.87 -5.60
CA PHE A 27 -8.78 -3.35 -6.89
C PHE A 27 -9.66 -2.19 -7.36
N SER A 28 -9.08 -1.30 -8.13
CA SER A 28 -9.80 -0.27 -8.89
C SER A 28 -9.08 -0.03 -10.21
N LEU A 29 -9.79 -0.18 -11.32
CA LEU A 29 -9.26 0.03 -12.68
C LEU A 29 -7.94 -0.72 -12.95
N GLY A 30 -7.80 -1.93 -12.41
CA GLY A 30 -6.61 -2.76 -12.59
C GLY A 30 -5.46 -2.50 -11.63
N PHE A 31 -5.54 -1.46 -10.79
CA PHE A 31 -4.57 -1.20 -9.73
C PHE A 31 -5.08 -1.76 -8.41
N MET A 32 -4.15 -2.20 -7.57
CA MET A 32 -4.48 -2.57 -6.21
C MET A 32 -4.74 -1.34 -5.37
N LYS A 33 -5.69 -1.45 -4.45
CA LYS A 33 -6.03 -0.44 -3.45
C LYS A 33 -5.56 -0.89 -2.08
N PRO A 34 -5.27 0.04 -1.17
CA PRO A 34 -4.97 -0.33 0.20
C PRO A 34 -6.09 -1.15 0.82
N SER A 35 -5.71 -2.15 1.58
CA SER A 35 -6.65 -3.03 2.28
C SER A 35 -6.02 -3.50 3.59
N THR A 36 -6.77 -4.22 4.41
CA THR A 36 -6.23 -4.78 5.66
C THR A 36 -5.12 -5.78 5.41
N VAL A 37 -5.16 -6.51 4.29
CA VAL A 37 -4.11 -7.48 3.92
C VAL A 37 -2.93 -6.82 3.22
N TRP A 38 -3.16 -5.67 2.55
CA TRP A 38 -2.10 -4.90 1.89
C TRP A 38 -2.22 -3.41 2.24
N PRO A 39 -1.82 -3.01 3.43
CA PRO A 39 -1.84 -1.61 3.80
C PRO A 39 -0.68 -0.86 3.15
N PHE A 40 -1.01 0.20 2.43
CA PHE A 40 -0.02 1.15 1.91
C PHE A 40 -0.67 2.50 1.65
N GLY A 41 0.04 3.57 2.00
CA GLY A 41 -0.46 4.92 1.78
C GLY A 41 -1.77 5.23 2.48
N SER A 42 -2.53 6.14 1.91
CA SER A 42 -3.89 6.50 2.33
C SER A 42 -4.93 5.72 1.56
N ALA A 43 -6.21 5.88 1.91
CA ALA A 43 -7.32 5.23 1.20
C ALA A 43 -7.41 5.62 -0.28
N SER A 44 -6.86 6.76 -0.66
CA SER A 44 -6.83 7.21 -2.06
C SER A 44 -5.70 6.59 -2.88
N SER A 45 -4.77 5.88 -2.24
CA SER A 45 -3.61 5.28 -2.91
C SER A 45 -4.02 4.21 -3.91
N PHE A 46 -3.17 4.01 -4.92
CA PHE A 46 -3.29 2.94 -5.88
C PHE A 46 -1.91 2.51 -6.36
N GLY A 47 -1.74 1.22 -6.60
CA GLY A 47 -0.44 0.68 -6.99
C GLY A 47 -0.43 -0.83 -6.98
N SER A 48 0.74 -1.41 -6.74
CA SER A 48 0.87 -2.86 -6.64
C SER A 48 2.15 -3.26 -5.94
N PRO A 49 2.10 -4.22 -5.02
CA PRO A 49 3.28 -4.92 -4.56
C PRO A 49 3.75 -5.94 -5.61
N GLY A 50 5.01 -6.30 -5.51
CA GLY A 50 5.62 -7.34 -6.34
C GLY A 50 6.27 -8.42 -5.49
N SER A 51 6.43 -9.59 -6.07
CA SER A 51 7.09 -10.71 -5.40
C SER A 51 8.52 -10.34 -4.99
N GLY A 52 8.92 -10.74 -3.79
CA GLY A 52 10.26 -10.48 -3.28
C GLY A 52 10.40 -9.20 -2.47
N GLY A 53 9.35 -8.41 -2.34
CA GLY A 53 9.32 -7.24 -1.46
C GLY A 53 9.26 -5.88 -2.17
N SER A 54 9.22 -5.84 -3.49
CA SER A 54 9.07 -4.58 -4.21
C SER A 54 7.65 -4.02 -4.08
N LEU A 55 7.53 -2.70 -4.22
CA LEU A 55 6.24 -2.03 -4.15
C LEU A 55 6.31 -0.72 -4.94
N GLY A 56 5.27 -0.42 -5.66
CA GLY A 56 5.09 0.89 -6.29
C GLY A 56 3.68 1.39 -6.09
N PHE A 57 3.51 2.63 -5.65
CA PHE A 57 2.19 3.22 -5.51
C PHE A 57 2.22 4.75 -5.60
N ALA A 58 1.07 5.33 -5.86
CA ALA A 58 0.83 6.75 -5.74
C ALA A 58 -0.17 7.01 -4.63
N ASP A 59 0.05 8.06 -3.87
CA ASP A 59 -0.86 8.52 -2.82
C ASP A 59 -1.24 9.97 -3.08
N PRO A 60 -2.39 10.22 -3.74
CA PRO A 60 -2.83 11.58 -4.04
C PRO A 60 -3.09 12.45 -2.80
N THR A 61 -3.54 11.86 -1.70
CA THR A 61 -3.78 12.58 -0.46
C THR A 61 -2.50 13.14 0.14
N ALA A 62 -1.43 12.36 0.13
CA ALA A 62 -0.13 12.79 0.62
C ALA A 62 0.70 13.52 -0.44
N GLY A 63 0.30 13.46 -1.71
CA GLY A 63 1.07 14.01 -2.82
C GLY A 63 2.36 13.24 -3.08
N VAL A 64 2.36 11.93 -2.88
CA VAL A 64 3.55 11.07 -2.94
C VAL A 64 3.43 10.04 -4.04
N GLY A 65 4.50 9.89 -4.82
CA GLY A 65 4.76 8.69 -5.60
C GLY A 65 5.91 7.93 -4.93
N TYR A 66 5.72 6.66 -4.68
CA TYR A 66 6.68 5.84 -3.95
C TYR A 66 7.00 4.57 -4.73
N ALA A 67 8.27 4.23 -4.76
CA ALA A 67 8.71 2.95 -5.30
C ALA A 67 9.85 2.40 -4.46
N TYR A 68 9.77 1.12 -4.16
CA TYR A 68 10.81 0.36 -3.50
C TYR A 68 11.18 -0.84 -4.34
N VAL A 69 12.44 -0.98 -4.65
CA VAL A 69 12.99 -2.16 -5.32
C VAL A 69 14.11 -2.73 -4.49
N THR A 70 14.30 -4.04 -4.55
CA THR A 70 15.29 -4.73 -3.74
C THR A 70 16.29 -5.47 -4.63
N SER A 71 17.53 -5.54 -4.19
CA SER A 71 18.56 -6.35 -4.85
C SER A 71 18.52 -7.81 -4.38
N GLN A 72 17.84 -8.10 -3.29
CA GLN A 72 17.70 -9.45 -2.75
C GLN A 72 16.23 -9.70 -2.40
N MET A 73 15.64 -10.68 -3.06
CA MET A 73 14.24 -11.03 -2.84
C MET A 73 14.01 -11.52 -1.40
N GLY A 74 12.99 -10.97 -0.78
CA GLY A 74 12.48 -11.48 0.48
C GLY A 74 11.48 -12.62 0.26
N THR A 75 11.00 -13.19 1.36
CA THR A 75 10.05 -14.31 1.33
C THR A 75 8.60 -13.85 1.52
N GLN A 76 8.39 -12.60 1.91
CA GLN A 76 7.05 -12.08 2.13
C GLN A 76 6.46 -11.53 0.84
N LEU A 77 5.20 -11.81 0.59
CA LEU A 77 4.48 -11.29 -0.57
C LEU A 77 4.06 -9.83 -0.37
N THR A 78 3.80 -9.44 0.87
CA THR A 78 3.46 -8.08 1.25
C THR A 78 4.10 -7.76 2.59
N GLY A 79 4.25 -6.46 2.88
CA GLY A 79 4.73 -6.06 4.20
C GLY A 79 6.18 -6.42 4.47
N ASP A 80 7.02 -6.43 3.44
CA ASP A 80 8.45 -6.63 3.65
C ASP A 80 8.98 -5.60 4.65
N PRO A 81 9.64 -6.03 5.76
CA PRO A 81 10.06 -5.12 6.81
C PRO A 81 10.98 -3.99 6.32
N ARG A 82 11.79 -4.26 5.31
CA ARG A 82 12.70 -3.25 4.76
C ARG A 82 11.94 -2.11 4.10
N ASP A 83 10.92 -2.44 3.30
CA ASP A 83 10.05 -1.47 2.67
C ASP A 83 9.18 -0.74 3.70
N VAL A 84 8.56 -1.48 4.61
CA VAL A 84 7.68 -0.91 5.65
C VAL A 84 8.42 0.14 6.48
N ALA A 85 9.65 -0.13 6.87
CA ALA A 85 10.46 0.82 7.64
C ALA A 85 10.70 2.11 6.86
N LEU A 86 11.04 2.00 5.58
CA LEU A 86 11.27 3.17 4.73
C LEU A 86 9.99 3.97 4.50
N ARG A 87 8.87 3.31 4.21
CA ARG A 87 7.58 3.97 4.02
C ARG A 87 7.13 4.71 5.27
N ASN A 88 7.25 4.08 6.41
CA ASN A 88 6.87 4.71 7.67
C ASN A 88 7.72 5.95 7.96
N ALA A 89 9.02 5.89 7.68
CA ALA A 89 9.90 7.04 7.82
C ALA A 89 9.50 8.17 6.87
N LEU A 90 9.18 7.86 5.62
CA LEU A 90 8.72 8.86 4.65
C LEU A 90 7.45 9.55 5.13
N TYR A 91 6.43 8.77 5.50
CA TYR A 91 5.16 9.35 5.94
C TYR A 91 5.29 10.15 7.23
N SER A 92 6.18 9.75 8.13
CA SER A 92 6.46 10.51 9.34
C SER A 92 7.15 11.84 9.05
N ALA A 93 7.86 11.94 7.95
CA ALA A 93 8.58 13.15 7.55
C ALA A 93 7.72 14.17 6.80
N ILE A 94 6.52 13.79 6.35
CA ILE A 94 5.64 14.70 5.60
C ILE A 94 4.92 15.64 6.58
N PRO A 95 5.14 16.97 6.51
CA PRO A 95 4.49 17.91 7.43
C PRO A 95 2.97 17.93 7.23
N GLY A 96 2.22 17.97 8.34
CA GLY A 96 0.78 18.13 8.33
C GLY A 96 -0.01 16.92 7.83
N LEU A 97 0.64 15.80 7.53
CA LEU A 97 -0.06 14.60 7.12
C LEU A 97 -0.81 13.99 8.31
N PRO A 98 -2.12 13.69 8.17
CA PRO A 98 -2.87 13.03 9.24
C PRO A 98 -2.21 11.71 9.66
N GLY A 99 -2.07 11.49 10.96
CA GLY A 99 -1.47 10.28 11.52
C GLY A 99 0.06 10.26 11.51
N ALA A 100 0.74 11.33 11.08
CA ALA A 100 2.19 11.37 11.04
C ALA A 100 2.82 11.19 12.43
N VAL A 101 2.20 11.76 13.47
CA VAL A 101 2.67 11.64 14.85
C VAL A 101 2.61 10.19 15.32
N GLU A 102 1.53 9.49 15.02
CA GLU A 102 1.36 8.09 15.40
C GLU A 102 2.40 7.21 14.72
N ARG A 103 2.71 7.49 13.44
CA ARG A 103 3.73 6.75 12.70
C ARG A 103 5.14 6.93 13.25
N ARG A 104 5.43 8.09 13.84
CA ARG A 104 6.73 8.35 14.49
C ARG A 104 6.93 7.53 15.76
N VAL A 105 5.86 7.22 16.47
CA VAL A 105 5.91 6.47 17.71
C VAL A 105 6.00 4.97 17.46
N ALA A 106 5.42 4.52 16.38
CA ALA A 106 5.46 3.12 15.98
C ALA A 106 6.81 2.77 15.37
#